data_1c014288cd252194be510d1adf5f15c7
#
_entry.id   1c014288cd252194be510d1adf5f15c7
#
_cell.length_a   1.000
_cell.length_b   1.000
_cell.length_c   1.000
_cell.angle_alpha   90.00
_cell.angle_beta   90.00
_cell.angle_gamma   90.00
#
_symmetry.space_group_name_H-M   'P 1'
#
loop_
_entity.id
_entity.type
_entity.pdbx_description
1 polymer ?
#
loop_
_entity_poly.entity_id
_entity_poly.type
_entity_poly.pdbx_seq_one_letter_code
_entity_poly.pdbx_strand_id
1 'polypeptide(L)'
;MSEKLIRVTLRHPENGTALTLSLPAETRFGALNGLMYDRGFVSPQKPGYGFLAAGHLCSDGHRLADYLPAGAEALELRVLNIPQIMV
;
A
#
# COMPACT_ATOMS: atom_id res chain seq x y z
N MET A 1 -0.66 -17.88 -18.48
CA MET A 1 -1.02 -16.47 -18.47
C MET A 1 -0.23 -15.72 -17.43
N SER A 2 0.51 -14.74 -17.82
CA SER A 2 1.35 -14.02 -16.88
C SER A 2 0.62 -12.83 -16.31
N GLU A 3 0.73 -12.65 -15.01
CA GLU A 3 0.23 -11.46 -14.37
C GLU A 3 1.22 -10.32 -14.55
N LYS A 4 0.69 -9.14 -14.74
CA LYS A 4 1.54 -7.98 -14.83
C LYS A 4 1.91 -7.53 -13.41
N LEU A 5 3.22 -7.47 -13.16
CA LEU A 5 3.72 -6.98 -11.88
C LEU A 5 4.00 -5.49 -11.98
N ILE A 6 3.66 -4.76 -10.95
CA ILE A 6 3.98 -3.36 -10.88
C ILE A 6 4.88 -3.12 -9.68
N ARG A 7 5.63 -2.04 -9.73
CA ARG A 7 6.48 -1.65 -8.61
C ARG A 7 5.67 -0.78 -7.67
N VAL A 8 5.58 -1.20 -6.43
CA VAL A 8 4.82 -0.47 -5.42
C VAL A 8 5.79 0.04 -4.37
N THR A 9 5.81 1.33 -4.16
CA THR A 9 6.65 1.96 -3.15
C THR A 9 5.75 2.44 -2.02
N LEU A 10 6.03 1.93 -0.81
CA LEU A 10 5.27 2.28 0.38
C LEU A 10 6.14 3.18 1.26
N ARG A 11 5.66 4.37 1.56
CA ARG A 11 6.39 5.30 2.40
C ARG A 11 5.91 5.19 3.84
N HIS A 12 6.86 4.98 4.74
CA HIS A 12 6.56 4.81 6.16
C HIS A 12 5.90 6.08 6.71
N PRO A 13 4.91 5.93 7.60
CA PRO A 13 4.20 7.11 8.12
C PRO A 13 5.01 7.97 9.06
N GLU A 14 6.10 7.45 9.64
CA GLU A 14 6.81 8.17 10.68
C GLU A 14 8.29 8.40 10.40
N ASN A 15 8.99 7.41 9.86
CA ASN A 15 10.45 7.52 9.77
C ASN A 15 10.98 7.87 8.38
N GLY A 16 10.09 8.07 7.43
CA GLY A 16 10.51 8.50 6.09
C GLY A 16 11.15 7.43 5.23
N THR A 17 11.24 6.19 5.71
CA THR A 17 11.79 5.12 4.89
C THR A 17 10.76 4.66 3.87
N ALA A 18 11.21 3.89 2.88
CA ALA A 18 10.33 3.38 1.85
C ALA A 18 10.60 1.90 1.62
N LEU A 19 9.54 1.17 1.32
CA LEU A 19 9.62 -0.24 0.99
C LEU A 19 9.10 -0.42 -0.42
N THR A 20 9.90 -1.02 -1.29
CA THR A 20 9.49 -1.24 -2.68
C THR A 20 9.25 -2.72 -2.90
N LEU A 21 8.10 -3.04 -3.47
CA LEU A 21 7.68 -4.41 -3.74
C LEU A 21 7.23 -4.51 -5.18
N SER A 22 7.41 -5.71 -5.77
CA SER A 22 6.83 -6.03 -7.07
C SER A 22 5.61 -6.88 -6.81
N LEU A 23 4.44 -6.38 -7.18
CA LEU A 23 3.18 -7.03 -6.87
C LEU A 23 2.27 -7.06 -8.09
N PRO A 24 1.38 -8.07 -8.19
CA PRO A 24 0.37 -8.04 -9.24
C PRO A 24 -0.53 -6.83 -9.09
N ALA A 25 -0.94 -6.26 -10.20
CA ALA A 25 -1.85 -5.11 -10.18
C ALA A 25 -3.19 -5.46 -9.54
N GLU A 26 -3.51 -6.73 -9.47
CA GLU A 26 -4.76 -7.20 -8.85
C GLU A 26 -4.70 -7.24 -7.34
N THR A 27 -3.54 -7.00 -6.72
CA THR A 27 -3.40 -7.04 -5.27
C THR A 27 -4.30 -6.00 -4.62
N ARG A 28 -5.02 -6.41 -3.59
CA ARG A 28 -5.91 -5.52 -2.87
C ARG A 28 -5.14 -4.79 -1.77
N PHE A 29 -5.60 -3.59 -1.46
CA PHE A 29 -4.91 -2.78 -0.45
C PHE A 29 -4.90 -3.45 0.92
N GLY A 30 -5.96 -4.19 1.25
CA GLY A 30 -5.98 -4.89 2.54
C GLY A 30 -4.85 -5.88 2.70
N ALA A 31 -4.38 -6.48 1.60
CA ALA A 31 -3.29 -7.44 1.65
C ALA A 31 -1.94 -6.78 1.91
N LEU A 32 -1.83 -5.48 1.66
CA LEU A 32 -0.55 -4.78 1.87
C LEU A 32 -0.15 -4.74 3.33
N ASN A 33 -1.12 -4.72 4.24
CA ASN A 33 -0.80 -4.74 5.67
C ASN A 33 0.00 -5.98 6.02
N GLY A 34 -0.46 -7.16 5.58
CA GLY A 34 0.26 -8.40 5.85
C GLY A 34 1.65 -8.40 5.26
N LEU A 35 1.80 -7.84 4.06
CA LEU A 35 3.09 -7.76 3.42
C LEU A 35 4.05 -6.86 4.18
N MET A 36 3.55 -5.74 4.69
CA MET A 36 4.38 -4.85 5.50
C MET A 36 4.81 -5.52 6.81
N TYR A 37 3.92 -6.28 7.42
CA TYR A 37 4.24 -6.97 8.66
C TYR A 37 5.30 -8.05 8.42
N ASP A 38 5.15 -8.81 7.32
CA ASP A 38 6.10 -9.86 6.97
C ASP A 38 7.51 -9.32 6.76
N ARG A 39 7.60 -8.08 6.28
CA ARG A 39 8.90 -7.46 6.01
C ARG A 39 9.43 -6.69 7.20
N GLY A 40 8.67 -6.62 8.28
CA GLY A 40 9.09 -5.83 9.44
C GLY A 40 9.11 -4.34 9.18
N PHE A 41 8.37 -3.89 8.16
CA PHE A 41 8.35 -2.48 7.79
C PHE A 41 7.58 -1.64 8.80
N VAL A 42 6.47 -2.18 9.31
CA VAL A 42 5.65 -1.53 10.34
C VAL A 42 5.27 -2.56 11.38
N SER A 43 4.93 -2.10 12.56
CA SER A 43 4.46 -2.98 13.64
C SER A 43 3.01 -3.38 13.39
N PRO A 44 2.66 -4.66 13.60
CA PRO A 44 1.27 -5.08 13.45
C PRO A 44 0.38 -4.32 14.41
N GLN A 45 -0.78 -3.93 13.92
CA GLN A 45 -1.77 -3.23 14.73
C GLN A 45 -3.15 -3.42 14.14
N LYS A 46 -4.17 -3.15 14.92
CA LYS A 46 -5.55 -3.19 14.45
C LYS A 46 -6.15 -1.80 14.59
N PRO A 47 -6.91 -1.39 13.61
CA PRO A 47 -7.37 -2.12 12.42
C PRO A 47 -6.35 -2.21 11.29
N GLY A 48 -5.12 -1.76 11.47
CA GLY A 48 -4.11 -1.79 10.44
C GLY A 48 -3.77 -0.40 9.97
N TYR A 49 -3.19 -0.33 8.77
CA TYR A 49 -2.76 0.94 8.20
C TYR A 49 -3.58 1.28 6.97
N GLY A 50 -3.71 2.56 6.69
CA GLY A 50 -4.34 3.02 5.48
C GLY A 50 -3.29 3.43 4.46
N PHE A 51 -3.73 3.73 3.25
CA PHE A 51 -2.85 4.10 2.16
C PHE A 51 -3.43 5.27 1.39
N LEU A 52 -2.56 6.20 1.00
CA LEU A 52 -2.92 7.31 0.13
C LEU A 52 -2.24 7.13 -1.22
N ALA A 53 -3.01 7.23 -2.28
CA ALA A 53 -2.49 7.22 -3.64
C ALA A 53 -2.84 8.55 -4.27
N ALA A 54 -1.82 9.34 -4.61
CA ALA A 54 -2.01 10.65 -5.23
C ALA A 54 -2.97 11.54 -4.42
N GLY A 55 -2.90 11.43 -3.09
CA GLY A 55 -3.73 12.22 -2.20
C GLY A 55 -5.11 11.64 -1.92
N HIS A 56 -5.42 10.47 -2.49
CA HIS A 56 -6.71 9.83 -2.29
C HIS A 56 -6.58 8.65 -1.34
N LEU A 57 -7.46 8.57 -0.35
CA LEU A 57 -7.47 7.45 0.57
C LEU A 57 -7.99 6.20 -0.14
N CYS A 58 -7.22 5.11 -0.07
CA CYS A 58 -7.56 3.87 -0.75
C CYS A 58 -8.37 2.97 0.16
N SER A 59 -9.42 2.36 -0.37
CA SER A 59 -10.22 1.39 0.37
C SER A 59 -9.55 0.02 0.32
N ASP A 60 -9.70 -0.75 1.41
CA ASP A 60 -9.11 -2.08 1.50
C ASP A 60 -9.60 -3.01 0.40
N GLY A 61 -10.84 -2.83 -0.04
CA GLY A 61 -11.39 -3.67 -1.09
C GLY A 61 -10.97 -3.31 -2.50
N HIS A 62 -10.33 -2.16 -2.67
CA HIS A 62 -9.84 -1.76 -3.99
C HIS A 62 -8.52 -2.45 -4.29
N ARG A 63 -8.19 -2.50 -5.58
CA ARG A 63 -6.94 -3.10 -6.03
C ARG A 63 -5.95 -2.01 -6.40
N LEU A 64 -4.68 -2.40 -6.50
CA LEU A 64 -3.66 -1.46 -6.92
C LEU A 64 -3.99 -0.88 -8.30
N ALA A 65 -4.55 -1.73 -9.19
CA ALA A 65 -4.90 -1.28 -10.53
C ALA A 65 -5.92 -0.15 -10.53
N ASP A 66 -6.75 -0.07 -9.50
CA ASP A 66 -7.78 0.97 -9.44
C ASP A 66 -7.19 2.37 -9.31
N TYR A 67 -5.96 2.47 -8.83
CA TYR A 67 -5.30 3.75 -8.63
C TYR A 67 -4.09 3.93 -9.54
N LEU A 68 -3.80 2.96 -10.37
CA LEU A 68 -2.64 3.00 -11.25
C LEU A 68 -2.99 3.77 -12.52
N PRO A 69 -2.23 4.82 -12.85
CA PRO A 69 -2.49 5.55 -14.09
C PRO A 69 -2.32 4.64 -15.30
N ALA A 70 -3.06 4.93 -16.37
CA ALA A 70 -2.97 4.14 -17.58
C ALA A 70 -1.54 4.13 -18.09
N GLY A 71 -1.04 2.93 -18.39
CA GLY A 71 0.31 2.76 -18.92
C GLY A 71 1.41 2.81 -17.87
N ALA A 72 1.08 3.10 -16.62
CA ALA A 72 2.09 3.17 -15.57
C ALA A 72 2.44 1.77 -15.09
N GLU A 73 3.70 1.60 -14.65
CA GLU A 73 4.18 0.34 -14.12
C GLU A 73 4.65 0.46 -12.67
N ALA A 74 4.43 1.62 -12.07
CA ALA A 74 4.83 1.88 -10.71
C ALA A 74 3.76 2.70 -10.01
N LEU A 75 3.60 2.45 -8.71
CA LEU A 75 2.62 3.15 -7.90
C LEU A 75 3.28 3.50 -6.58
N GLU A 76 3.19 4.76 -6.18
CA GLU A 76 3.73 5.21 -4.92
C GLU A 76 2.58 5.45 -3.95
N LEU A 77 2.70 4.86 -2.77
CA LEU A 77 1.67 4.94 -1.74
C LEU A 77 2.26 5.52 -0.47
N ARG A 78 1.47 6.32 0.22
CA ARG A 78 1.83 6.81 1.52
C ARG A 78 1.07 6.01 2.56
N VAL A 79 1.78 5.45 3.53
CA VAL A 79 1.15 4.65 4.58
C VAL A 79 0.67 5.59 5.68
N LEU A 80 -0.54 5.35 6.17
CA LEU A 80 -1.14 6.17 7.23
C LEU A 80 -1.39 5.32 8.46
N ASN A 81 -1.11 5.88 9.62
CA ASN A 81 -1.37 5.21 10.88
C ASN A 81 -2.81 5.53 11.32
N ILE A 82 -3.74 4.72 10.84
CA ILE A 82 -5.16 4.97 11.04
C ILE A 82 -5.61 4.98 12.51
N PRO A 83 -5.12 4.08 13.38
CA PRO A 83 -5.61 4.08 14.75
C PRO A 83 -5.46 5.39 15.48
N GLN A 84 -4.54 6.23 15.07
CA GLN A 84 -4.35 7.52 15.71
C GLN A 84 -5.44 8.51 15.39
N ILE A 85 -6.25 8.20 14.40
CA ILE A 85 -7.35 9.08 13.98
C ILE A 85 -8.62 8.75 14.72
N MET A 86 -8.68 7.56 15.28
CA MET A 86 -9.86 7.04 15.96
C MET A 86 -9.87 7.51 17.42
N VAL A 87 -10.27 8.69 17.65
CA VAL A 87 -10.27 9.22 19.00
C VAL A 87 -11.68 9.57 19.43
#